data_2720319e3c4fed999e1603f607e1881e
#
_entry.id   2720319e3c4fed999e1603f607e1881e
#
_cell.length_a   1.000
_cell.length_b   1.000
_cell.length_c   1.000
_cell.angle_alpha   90.00
_cell.angle_beta   90.00
_cell.angle_gamma   90.00
#
_symmetry.space_group_name_H-M   'P 1'
#
loop_
_entity.id
_entity.type
_entity.pdbx_description
1 polymer ?
#
loop_
_entity_poly.entity_id
_entity_poly.type
_entity_poly.pdbx_seq_one_letter_code
_entity_poly.pdbx_strand_id
1 'polypeptide(L)'
;VTPSPEQDELFAAHRPMMFAIAYEVLGTRADADDAVQDSYLRWAGVDPAGVRNPRAYLATIATRTALNAVRTVSRRRESYPGPWLPEPLVAEADSPEQRLLMSEQLSYALSVVLLQATPEQRAVFMLHDVFELPYPAVAEALGKSQAAVRQIAVRARARLGAADRSAGSSEEGMVALEAFQAAVGSGDLQTLMDVLAPDAVLLSDGGGKVVAARKPVLGAAAIAGFLLRIAGTAVPGARVGIGPLNGGQGILVHAGDRLELTVAVGTDGQGRISGVYLVRNPDKLGTAARH
;
A
#
# COMPACT_ATOMS: atom_id res chain seq x y z
N VAL A 1 -15.91 -9.70 28.81
CA VAL A 1 -15.10 -8.74 29.61
C VAL A 1 -15.24 -7.40 28.91
N THR A 2 -15.69 -6.37 29.64
CA THR A 2 -15.75 -5.00 29.10
C THR A 2 -14.36 -4.38 29.31
N PRO A 3 -13.70 -3.88 28.24
CA PRO A 3 -12.40 -3.23 28.38
C PRO A 3 -12.49 -1.99 29.28
N SER A 4 -11.37 -1.65 29.91
CA SER A 4 -11.28 -0.39 30.68
C SER A 4 -11.09 0.79 29.73
N PRO A 5 -11.46 2.03 30.13
CA PRO A 5 -11.18 3.23 29.34
C PRO A 5 -9.70 3.37 28.94
N GLU A 6 -8.79 3.03 29.83
CA GLU A 6 -7.34 3.01 29.55
C GLU A 6 -6.96 2.01 28.45
N GLN A 7 -7.59 0.82 28.43
CA GLN A 7 -7.39 -0.16 27.37
C GLN A 7 -7.84 0.37 26.01
N ASP A 8 -8.99 1.04 25.99
CA ASP A 8 -9.55 1.62 24.77
C ASP A 8 -8.68 2.76 24.23
N GLU A 9 -8.17 3.64 25.12
CA GLU A 9 -7.25 4.71 24.75
C GLU A 9 -5.92 4.16 24.18
N LEU A 10 -5.32 3.15 24.84
CA LEU A 10 -4.11 2.51 24.36
C LEU A 10 -4.31 1.84 23.00
N PHE A 11 -5.44 1.16 22.80
CA PHE A 11 -5.77 0.55 21.52
C PHE A 11 -5.96 1.59 20.43
N ALA A 12 -6.73 2.64 20.70
CA ALA A 12 -7.01 3.73 19.77
C ALA A 12 -5.71 4.43 19.33
N ALA A 13 -4.80 4.70 20.27
CA ALA A 13 -3.51 5.33 20.00
C ALA A 13 -2.61 4.48 19.06
N HIS A 14 -2.74 3.17 19.08
CA HIS A 14 -1.92 2.26 18.27
C HIS A 14 -2.68 1.64 17.08
N ARG A 15 -3.98 1.95 16.92
CA ARG A 15 -4.80 1.44 15.81
C ARG A 15 -4.20 1.74 14.43
N PRO A 16 -3.66 2.94 14.14
CA PRO A 16 -3.04 3.23 12.83
C PRO A 16 -1.87 2.31 12.51
N MET A 17 -0.96 2.08 13.46
CA MET A 17 0.16 1.14 13.31
C MET A 17 -0.33 -0.30 13.06
N MET A 18 -1.33 -0.76 13.84
CA MET A 18 -1.88 -2.10 13.69
C MET A 18 -2.52 -2.31 12.32
N PHE A 19 -3.27 -1.31 11.85
CA PHE A 19 -3.87 -1.30 10.53
C PHE A 19 -2.80 -1.35 9.44
N ALA A 20 -1.75 -0.52 9.53
CA ALA A 20 -0.66 -0.53 8.56
C ALA A 20 0.03 -1.90 8.46
N ILE A 21 0.33 -2.54 9.60
CA ILE A 21 0.89 -3.89 9.62
C ILE A 21 -0.04 -4.89 8.93
N ALA A 22 -1.32 -4.86 9.28
CA ALA A 22 -2.31 -5.79 8.73
C ALA A 22 -2.53 -5.55 7.23
N TYR A 23 -2.62 -4.29 6.80
CA TYR A 23 -2.80 -3.92 5.40
C TYR A 23 -1.62 -4.36 4.53
N GLU A 24 -0.38 -4.15 4.95
CA GLU A 24 0.80 -4.58 4.18
C GLU A 24 0.89 -6.11 4.08
N VAL A 25 0.38 -6.85 5.06
CA VAL A 25 0.31 -8.31 5.01
C VAL A 25 -0.85 -8.80 4.14
N LEU A 26 -2.03 -8.19 4.25
CA LEU A 26 -3.29 -8.66 3.65
C LEU A 26 -3.66 -7.95 2.34
N GLY A 27 -3.34 -6.66 2.20
CA GLY A 27 -3.45 -5.87 0.97
C GLY A 27 -4.84 -5.38 0.60
N THR A 28 -5.86 -5.52 1.47
CA THR A 28 -7.16 -4.88 1.32
C THR A 28 -7.55 -4.20 2.63
N ARG A 29 -8.35 -3.14 2.53
CA ARG A 29 -8.85 -2.40 3.68
C ARG A 29 -9.72 -3.28 4.58
N ALA A 30 -10.67 -4.00 3.97
CA ALA A 30 -11.59 -4.85 4.71
C ALA A 30 -10.86 -5.94 5.52
N ASP A 31 -9.93 -6.68 4.89
CA ASP A 31 -9.16 -7.71 5.59
C ASP A 31 -8.27 -7.11 6.71
N ALA A 32 -7.75 -5.88 6.52
CA ALA A 32 -6.96 -5.19 7.53
C ALA A 32 -7.84 -4.72 8.71
N ASP A 33 -9.01 -4.14 8.45
CA ASP A 33 -9.96 -3.73 9.49
C ASP A 33 -10.46 -4.95 10.28
N ASP A 34 -10.77 -6.07 9.63
CA ASP A 34 -11.14 -7.33 10.29
C ASP A 34 -10.00 -7.82 11.20
N ALA A 35 -8.76 -7.79 10.74
CA ALA A 35 -7.60 -8.19 11.55
C ALA A 35 -7.38 -7.26 12.76
N VAL A 36 -7.64 -5.96 12.61
CA VAL A 36 -7.58 -4.99 13.72
C VAL A 36 -8.70 -5.25 14.71
N GLN A 37 -9.92 -5.52 14.24
CA GLN A 37 -11.07 -5.84 15.10
C GLN A 37 -10.84 -7.14 15.88
N ASP A 38 -10.35 -8.19 15.24
CA ASP A 38 -9.99 -9.44 15.91
C ASP A 38 -8.88 -9.22 16.95
N SER A 39 -7.96 -8.30 16.68
CA SER A 39 -6.91 -7.92 17.61
C SER A 39 -7.46 -7.18 18.82
N TYR A 40 -8.47 -6.33 18.64
CA TYR A 40 -9.17 -5.67 19.75
C TYR A 40 -9.86 -6.67 20.69
N LEU A 41 -10.54 -7.66 20.13
CA LEU A 41 -11.20 -8.72 20.94
C LEU A 41 -10.20 -9.48 21.82
N ARG A 42 -8.98 -9.70 21.34
CA ARG A 42 -7.91 -10.32 22.12
C ARG A 42 -7.35 -9.38 23.17
N TRP A 43 -7.14 -8.11 22.82
CA TRP A 43 -6.66 -7.07 23.73
C TRP A 43 -7.62 -6.84 24.89
N ALA A 44 -8.92 -6.84 24.63
CA ALA A 44 -9.97 -6.67 25.64
C ALA A 44 -9.94 -7.72 26.76
N GLY A 45 -9.33 -8.89 26.51
CA GLY A 45 -9.14 -9.94 27.50
C GLY A 45 -7.83 -9.86 28.30
N VAL A 46 -7.01 -8.82 28.06
CA VAL A 46 -5.68 -8.67 28.66
C VAL A 46 -5.71 -7.64 29.79
N ASP A 47 -5.04 -7.89 30.89
CA ASP A 47 -4.78 -6.87 31.90
C ASP A 47 -3.64 -5.94 31.41
N PRO A 48 -3.91 -4.67 31.12
CA PRO A 48 -2.90 -3.75 30.60
C PRO A 48 -1.76 -3.49 31.60
N ALA A 49 -2.01 -3.60 32.90
CA ALA A 49 -0.98 -3.44 33.94
C ALA A 49 0.11 -4.52 33.86
N GLY A 50 -0.21 -5.70 33.30
CA GLY A 50 0.74 -6.78 33.05
C GLY A 50 1.58 -6.60 31.79
N VAL A 51 1.27 -5.62 30.93
CA VAL A 51 1.93 -5.41 29.64
C VAL A 51 2.99 -4.32 29.74
N ARG A 52 4.28 -4.68 29.75
CA ARG A 52 5.39 -3.70 29.86
C ARG A 52 5.48 -2.75 28.67
N ASN A 53 5.14 -3.19 27.47
CA ASN A 53 5.20 -2.39 26.24
C ASN A 53 3.94 -2.62 25.42
N PRO A 54 2.88 -1.81 25.62
CA PRO A 54 1.61 -1.92 24.87
C PRO A 54 1.79 -1.85 23.36
N ARG A 55 2.66 -0.95 22.86
CA ARG A 55 2.95 -0.80 21.42
C ARG A 55 3.47 -2.11 20.79
N ALA A 56 4.48 -2.73 21.40
CA ALA A 56 5.05 -3.97 20.90
C ALA A 56 4.06 -5.15 21.03
N TYR A 57 3.28 -5.16 22.09
CA TYR A 57 2.26 -6.19 22.33
C TYR A 57 1.14 -6.12 21.30
N LEU A 58 0.60 -4.93 21.04
CA LEU A 58 -0.45 -4.70 20.03
C LEU A 58 0.05 -4.97 18.61
N ALA A 59 1.28 -4.57 18.28
CA ALA A 59 1.93 -4.93 17.03
C ALA A 59 2.05 -6.45 16.85
N THR A 60 2.38 -7.18 17.94
CA THR A 60 2.44 -8.65 17.95
C THR A 60 1.08 -9.28 17.64
N ILE A 61 0.02 -8.81 18.31
CA ILE A 61 -1.33 -9.34 18.09
C ILE A 61 -1.76 -9.10 16.64
N ALA A 62 -1.62 -7.86 16.13
CA ALA A 62 -1.98 -7.50 14.77
C ALA A 62 -1.23 -8.35 13.73
N THR A 63 0.08 -8.53 13.92
CA THR A 63 0.91 -9.36 13.05
C THR A 63 0.44 -10.81 13.01
N ARG A 64 0.21 -11.42 14.16
CA ARG A 64 -0.25 -12.81 14.25
C ARG A 64 -1.62 -12.99 13.64
N THR A 65 -2.52 -12.04 13.87
CA THR A 65 -3.88 -12.07 13.30
C THR A 65 -3.82 -11.97 11.79
N ALA A 66 -3.06 -11.00 11.25
CA ALA A 66 -2.89 -10.83 9.81
C ALA A 66 -2.24 -12.05 9.15
N LEU A 67 -1.17 -12.61 9.73
CA LEU A 67 -0.51 -13.80 9.18
C LEU A 67 -1.42 -15.04 9.18
N ASN A 68 -2.27 -15.20 10.17
CA ASN A 68 -3.26 -16.27 10.20
C ASN A 68 -4.31 -16.13 9.09
N ALA A 69 -4.71 -14.91 8.75
CA ALA A 69 -5.68 -14.63 7.69
C ALA A 69 -5.10 -14.80 6.26
N VAL A 70 -3.76 -14.77 6.10
CA VAL A 70 -3.07 -14.85 4.78
C VAL A 70 -3.55 -16.02 3.93
N ARG A 71 -3.76 -17.20 4.53
CA ARG A 71 -4.16 -18.40 3.77
C ARG A 71 -5.50 -18.21 3.05
N THR A 72 -6.47 -17.55 3.69
CA THR A 72 -7.77 -17.25 3.10
C THR A 72 -7.65 -16.22 1.99
N VAL A 73 -6.86 -15.16 2.23
CA VAL A 73 -6.63 -14.10 1.24
C VAL A 73 -5.87 -14.63 0.02
N SER A 74 -4.85 -15.47 0.21
CA SER A 74 -4.07 -16.05 -0.89
C SER A 74 -4.92 -16.87 -1.85
N ARG A 75 -5.86 -17.66 -1.35
CA ARG A 75 -6.80 -18.43 -2.20
C ARG A 75 -7.65 -17.53 -3.11
N ARG A 76 -8.07 -16.35 -2.63
CA ARG A 76 -8.81 -15.38 -3.47
C ARG A 76 -7.93 -14.79 -4.58
N ARG A 77 -6.62 -14.67 -4.34
CA ARG A 77 -5.66 -14.13 -5.33
C ARG A 77 -5.25 -15.14 -6.39
N GLU A 78 -5.25 -16.44 -6.10
CA GLU A 78 -4.89 -17.50 -7.06
C GLU A 78 -5.79 -17.51 -8.30
N SER A 79 -7.05 -17.13 -8.18
CA SER A 79 -8.01 -17.04 -9.28
C SER A 79 -8.19 -15.63 -9.85
N TYR A 80 -7.35 -14.69 -9.45
CA TYR A 80 -7.51 -13.28 -9.84
C TYR A 80 -7.04 -13.05 -11.29
N PRO A 81 -7.86 -12.36 -12.13
CA PRO A 81 -7.53 -12.15 -13.53
C PRO A 81 -6.54 -10.99 -13.73
N GLY A 82 -5.31 -11.30 -14.06
CA GLY A 82 -4.23 -10.32 -14.30
C GLY A 82 -3.46 -9.92 -13.04
N PRO A 83 -2.68 -8.83 -13.09
CA PRO A 83 -1.94 -8.35 -11.94
C PRO A 83 -2.87 -7.96 -10.80
N TRP A 84 -2.65 -8.52 -9.64
CA TRP A 84 -3.33 -8.11 -8.42
C TRP A 84 -2.50 -7.01 -7.74
N LEU A 85 -3.08 -5.84 -7.53
CA LEU A 85 -2.48 -4.74 -6.77
C LEU A 85 -3.22 -4.56 -5.43
N PRO A 86 -2.59 -3.99 -4.38
CA PRO A 86 -3.29 -3.66 -3.14
C PRO A 86 -4.49 -2.75 -3.41
N GLU A 87 -5.47 -2.78 -2.54
CA GLU A 87 -6.58 -1.82 -2.57
C GLU A 87 -6.04 -0.42 -2.24
N PRO A 88 -6.23 0.59 -3.11
CA PRO A 88 -5.74 1.92 -2.84
C PRO A 88 -6.51 2.56 -1.67
N LEU A 89 -5.78 3.14 -0.72
CA LEU A 89 -6.35 3.89 0.38
C LEU A 89 -6.35 5.37 0.01
N VAL A 90 -7.53 5.92 -0.25
CA VAL A 90 -7.72 7.35 -0.56
C VAL A 90 -8.36 8.01 0.65
N ALA A 91 -7.76 9.08 1.17
CA ALA A 91 -8.35 9.86 2.25
C ALA A 91 -9.32 10.89 1.70
N GLU A 92 -10.47 11.02 2.33
CA GLU A 92 -11.30 12.22 2.16
C GLU A 92 -10.57 13.41 2.78
N ALA A 93 -10.57 14.54 2.06
CA ALA A 93 -9.78 15.72 2.44
C ALA A 93 -10.06 16.22 3.87
N ASP A 94 -11.26 15.98 4.40
CA ASP A 94 -11.74 16.56 5.65
C ASP A 94 -11.81 15.56 6.83
N SER A 95 -11.36 14.31 6.68
CA SER A 95 -11.38 13.33 7.78
C SER A 95 -10.03 13.27 8.54
N PRO A 96 -9.96 13.82 9.77
CA PRO A 96 -8.76 13.73 10.61
C PRO A 96 -8.38 12.28 10.94
N GLU A 97 -9.38 11.40 11.15
CA GLU A 97 -9.16 9.99 11.45
C GLU A 97 -8.50 9.26 10.28
N GLN A 98 -8.97 9.53 9.05
CA GLN A 98 -8.38 8.94 7.85
C GLN A 98 -6.96 9.45 7.63
N ARG A 99 -6.69 10.75 7.87
CA ARG A 99 -5.33 11.30 7.81
C ARG A 99 -4.39 10.63 8.81
N LEU A 100 -4.86 10.43 10.05
CA LEU A 100 -4.09 9.73 11.07
C LEU A 100 -3.82 8.27 10.66
N LEU A 101 -4.82 7.57 10.10
CA LEU A 101 -4.64 6.21 9.59
C LEU A 101 -3.60 6.16 8.47
N MET A 102 -3.60 7.18 7.60
CA MET A 102 -2.67 7.27 6.46
C MET A 102 -1.24 7.63 6.87
N SER A 103 -1.04 8.34 7.97
CA SER A 103 0.30 8.78 8.41
C SER A 103 1.26 7.63 8.71
N GLU A 104 0.74 6.46 9.05
CA GLU A 104 1.51 5.26 9.34
C GLU A 104 1.62 4.29 8.13
N GLN A 105 1.01 4.65 6.98
CA GLN A 105 1.06 3.82 5.78
C GLN A 105 2.34 4.05 4.98
N LEU A 106 2.77 3.01 4.27
CA LEU A 106 3.76 3.15 3.21
C LEU A 106 3.16 3.87 2.01
N SER A 107 4.01 4.47 1.17
CA SER A 107 3.55 4.91 -0.14
C SER A 107 3.00 3.73 -0.94
N TYR A 108 2.01 3.98 -1.80
CA TYR A 108 1.40 2.91 -2.59
C TYR A 108 2.43 2.18 -3.46
N ALA A 109 3.38 2.90 -4.04
CA ALA A 109 4.45 2.31 -4.84
C ALA A 109 5.31 1.33 -4.03
N LEU A 110 5.66 1.68 -2.78
CA LEU A 110 6.43 0.80 -1.91
C LEU A 110 5.60 -0.42 -1.48
N SER A 111 4.30 -0.25 -1.18
CA SER A 111 3.39 -1.37 -0.90
C SER A 111 3.34 -2.37 -2.06
N VAL A 112 3.32 -1.89 -3.33
CA VAL A 112 3.34 -2.77 -4.51
C VAL A 112 4.67 -3.51 -4.62
N VAL A 113 5.80 -2.85 -4.41
CA VAL A 113 7.12 -3.52 -4.42
C VAL A 113 7.20 -4.56 -3.29
N LEU A 114 6.66 -4.23 -2.13
CA LEU A 114 6.64 -5.12 -0.97
C LEU A 114 5.81 -6.40 -1.21
N LEU A 115 4.86 -6.40 -2.17
CA LEU A 115 4.13 -7.62 -2.57
C LEU A 115 5.02 -8.73 -3.13
N GLN A 116 6.22 -8.41 -3.62
CA GLN A 116 7.19 -9.41 -4.07
C GLN A 116 7.79 -10.20 -2.90
N ALA A 117 7.67 -9.67 -1.68
CA ALA A 117 8.10 -10.34 -0.46
C ALA A 117 7.02 -11.28 0.07
N THR A 118 7.46 -12.33 0.79
CA THR A 118 6.50 -13.22 1.46
C THR A 118 5.75 -12.48 2.58
N PRO A 119 4.56 -12.94 3.01
CA PRO A 119 3.83 -12.31 4.12
C PRO A 119 4.67 -12.13 5.39
N GLU A 120 5.50 -13.12 5.74
CA GLU A 120 6.41 -13.00 6.88
C GLU A 120 7.50 -11.94 6.65
N GLN A 121 8.03 -11.82 5.44
CA GLN A 121 9.02 -10.79 5.11
C GLN A 121 8.41 -9.40 5.19
N ARG A 122 7.17 -9.23 4.73
CA ARG A 122 6.41 -7.98 4.88
C ARG A 122 6.20 -7.62 6.35
N ALA A 123 5.76 -8.60 7.15
CA ALA A 123 5.59 -8.40 8.58
C ALA A 123 6.90 -7.97 9.28
N VAL A 124 8.03 -8.64 8.99
CA VAL A 124 9.33 -8.26 9.56
C VAL A 124 9.74 -6.86 9.14
N PHE A 125 9.54 -6.50 7.86
CA PHE A 125 9.84 -5.17 7.36
C PHE A 125 9.01 -4.10 8.08
N MET A 126 7.71 -4.29 8.19
CA MET A 126 6.84 -3.37 8.91
C MET A 126 7.25 -3.21 10.38
N LEU A 127 7.44 -4.33 11.08
CA LEU A 127 7.76 -4.29 12.51
C LEU A 127 9.13 -3.65 12.79
N HIS A 128 10.15 -4.01 12.03
CA HIS A 128 11.53 -3.62 12.31
C HIS A 128 11.98 -2.38 11.54
N ASP A 129 11.73 -2.32 10.22
CA ASP A 129 12.26 -1.25 9.37
C ASP A 129 11.36 0.00 9.37
N VAL A 130 10.04 -0.17 9.58
CA VAL A 130 9.06 0.94 9.60
C VAL A 130 8.77 1.38 11.03
N PHE A 131 8.41 0.44 11.90
CA PHE A 131 8.02 0.74 13.29
C PHE A 131 9.16 0.61 14.31
N GLU A 132 10.37 0.33 13.87
CA GLU A 132 11.61 0.31 14.68
C GLU A 132 11.56 -0.62 15.90
N LEU A 133 10.74 -1.67 15.85
CA LEU A 133 10.72 -2.65 16.93
C LEU A 133 12.03 -3.44 16.97
N PRO A 134 12.61 -3.67 18.15
CA PRO A 134 13.85 -4.41 18.27
C PRO A 134 13.66 -5.89 17.89
N TYR A 135 14.70 -6.52 17.35
CA TYR A 135 14.66 -7.92 16.91
C TYR A 135 14.09 -8.91 17.93
N PRO A 136 14.36 -8.79 19.26
CA PRO A 136 13.70 -9.65 20.25
C PRO A 136 12.18 -9.58 20.19
N ALA A 137 11.59 -8.38 20.09
CA ALA A 137 10.14 -8.20 20.01
C ALA A 137 9.57 -8.74 18.70
N VAL A 138 10.26 -8.54 17.58
CA VAL A 138 9.87 -9.10 16.28
C VAL A 138 9.96 -10.65 16.30
N ALA A 139 10.96 -11.21 16.95
CA ALA A 139 11.12 -12.65 17.11
C ALA A 139 9.98 -13.26 17.95
N GLU A 140 9.59 -12.60 19.01
CA GLU A 140 8.43 -12.98 19.82
C GLU A 140 7.14 -12.91 19.01
N ALA A 141 6.93 -11.81 18.27
CA ALA A 141 5.75 -11.63 17.42
C ALA A 141 5.56 -12.78 16.42
N LEU A 142 6.65 -13.23 15.80
CA LEU A 142 6.64 -14.28 14.78
C LEU A 142 6.82 -15.69 15.32
N GLY A 143 7.09 -15.87 16.63
CA GLY A 143 7.40 -17.17 17.20
C GLY A 143 8.68 -17.78 16.63
N LYS A 144 9.69 -16.95 16.32
CA LYS A 144 10.96 -17.37 15.69
C LYS A 144 12.16 -16.96 16.53
N SER A 145 13.33 -17.51 16.21
CA SER A 145 14.58 -17.04 16.81
C SER A 145 15.00 -15.68 16.23
N GLN A 146 15.71 -14.86 16.99
CA GLN A 146 16.24 -13.58 16.52
C GLN A 146 17.16 -13.74 15.29
N ALA A 147 17.93 -14.82 15.21
CA ALA A 147 18.78 -15.13 14.08
C ALA A 147 17.94 -15.36 12.81
N ALA A 148 16.84 -16.11 12.90
CA ALA A 148 15.92 -16.32 11.79
C ALA A 148 15.26 -15.00 11.35
N VAL A 149 14.83 -14.15 12.28
CA VAL A 149 14.23 -12.84 11.96
C VAL A 149 15.22 -11.92 11.25
N ARG A 150 16.49 -11.87 11.70
CA ARG A 150 17.53 -11.10 11.00
C ARG A 150 17.72 -11.57 9.55
N GLN A 151 17.70 -12.88 9.31
CA GLN A 151 17.80 -13.42 7.95
C GLN A 151 16.57 -13.06 7.10
N ILE A 152 15.36 -13.09 7.69
CA ILE A 152 14.14 -12.67 7.01
C ILE A 152 14.23 -11.18 6.64
N ALA A 153 14.70 -10.32 7.57
CA ALA A 153 14.89 -8.88 7.32
C ALA A 153 15.89 -8.62 6.16
N VAL A 154 17.02 -9.32 6.14
CA VAL A 154 17.99 -9.21 5.03
C VAL A 154 17.34 -9.59 3.69
N ARG A 155 16.59 -10.68 3.64
CA ARG A 155 15.89 -11.11 2.42
C ARG A 155 14.79 -10.15 2.00
N ALA A 156 14.05 -9.57 2.96
CA ALA A 156 13.04 -8.56 2.69
C ALA A 156 13.68 -7.33 2.04
N ARG A 157 14.74 -6.78 2.65
CA ARG A 157 15.47 -5.62 2.11
C ARG A 157 16.09 -5.89 0.73
N ALA A 158 16.64 -7.07 0.52
CA ALA A 158 17.21 -7.47 -0.78
C ALA A 158 16.14 -7.52 -1.88
N ARG A 159 14.89 -7.92 -1.55
CA ARG A 159 13.78 -7.93 -2.51
C ARG A 159 13.21 -6.55 -2.80
N LEU A 160 13.24 -5.67 -1.81
CA LEU A 160 12.85 -4.27 -2.01
C LEU A 160 13.88 -3.53 -2.88
N GLY A 161 15.13 -4.01 -2.91
CA GLY A 161 16.21 -3.44 -3.73
C GLY A 161 16.46 -1.97 -3.42
N ALA A 162 16.70 -1.21 -4.48
CA ALA A 162 16.84 0.24 -4.42
C ALA A 162 15.49 0.99 -4.50
N ALA A 163 14.34 0.28 -4.30
CA ALA A 163 13.05 0.96 -4.25
C ALA A 163 13.09 2.04 -3.17
N ASP A 164 12.90 3.26 -3.58
CA ASP A 164 12.93 4.40 -2.69
C ASP A 164 11.80 4.27 -1.66
N ARG A 165 12.17 4.18 -0.37
CA ARG A 165 11.21 4.09 0.73
C ARG A 165 10.35 5.35 0.86
N SER A 166 10.80 6.45 0.28
CA SER A 166 10.11 7.74 0.24
C SER A 166 9.37 7.97 -1.09
N ALA A 167 9.39 7.00 -2.02
CA ALA A 167 8.73 7.14 -3.32
C ALA A 167 7.25 7.53 -3.15
N GLY A 168 6.88 8.69 -3.68
CA GLY A 168 5.54 9.26 -3.59
C GLY A 168 5.24 10.06 -2.32
N SER A 169 6.09 10.04 -1.28
CA SER A 169 5.96 10.87 -0.06
C SER A 169 7.05 11.93 0.06
N SER A 170 8.12 11.83 -0.73
CA SER A 170 9.20 12.82 -0.80
C SER A 170 8.88 13.95 -1.77
N GLU A 171 9.57 15.07 -1.64
CA GLU A 171 9.50 16.18 -2.60
C GLU A 171 9.87 15.71 -4.02
N GLU A 172 10.88 14.86 -4.15
CA GLU A 172 11.28 14.26 -5.43
C GLU A 172 10.18 13.39 -6.04
N GLY A 173 9.46 12.61 -5.22
CA GLY A 173 8.31 11.82 -5.65
C GLY A 173 7.16 12.67 -6.14
N MET A 174 6.90 13.82 -5.52
CA MET A 174 5.90 14.79 -5.97
C MET A 174 6.29 15.40 -7.32
N VAL A 175 7.53 15.85 -7.48
CA VAL A 175 8.04 16.38 -8.76
C VAL A 175 7.90 15.35 -9.88
N ALA A 176 8.26 14.10 -9.64
CA ALA A 176 8.09 13.01 -10.61
C ALA A 176 6.63 12.76 -10.97
N LEU A 177 5.72 12.79 -9.98
CA LEU A 177 4.28 12.59 -10.17
C LEU A 177 3.65 13.72 -11.00
N GLU A 178 4.02 14.97 -10.71
CA GLU A 178 3.57 16.16 -11.45
C GLU A 178 4.08 16.13 -12.91
N ALA A 179 5.37 15.82 -13.09
CA ALA A 179 5.98 15.67 -14.42
C ALA A 179 5.29 14.57 -15.23
N PHE A 180 4.97 13.43 -14.58
CA PHE A 180 4.23 12.34 -15.21
C PHE A 180 2.81 12.77 -15.61
N GLN A 181 2.08 13.43 -14.72
CA GLN A 181 0.73 13.91 -15.00
C GLN A 181 0.73 14.89 -16.20
N ALA A 182 1.67 15.84 -16.21
CA ALA A 182 1.82 16.80 -17.29
C ALA A 182 2.18 16.10 -18.61
N ALA A 183 3.10 15.12 -18.59
CA ALA A 183 3.51 14.36 -19.76
C ALA A 183 2.35 13.53 -20.36
N VAL A 184 1.56 12.86 -19.53
CA VAL A 184 0.34 12.16 -20.00
C VAL A 184 -0.67 13.15 -20.59
N GLY A 185 -0.84 14.31 -19.93
CA GLY A 185 -1.78 15.35 -20.35
C GLY A 185 -1.40 16.03 -21.65
N SER A 186 -0.10 16.15 -21.97
CA SER A 186 0.40 16.73 -23.23
C SER A 186 0.07 15.86 -24.46
N GLY A 187 -0.10 14.56 -24.27
CA GLY A 187 -0.29 13.61 -25.37
C GLY A 187 0.99 13.33 -26.17
N ASP A 188 2.14 13.89 -25.77
CA ASP A 188 3.40 13.71 -26.48
C ASP A 188 4.16 12.48 -25.97
N LEU A 189 4.44 11.56 -26.91
CA LEU A 189 5.12 10.30 -26.63
C LEU A 189 6.54 10.52 -26.09
N GLN A 190 7.29 11.47 -26.66
CA GLN A 190 8.68 11.70 -26.28
C GLN A 190 8.76 12.29 -24.87
N THR A 191 7.95 13.29 -24.57
CA THR A 191 7.85 13.89 -23.22
C THR A 191 7.55 12.83 -22.16
N LEU A 192 6.65 11.89 -22.48
CA LEU A 192 6.32 10.80 -21.56
C LEU A 192 7.46 9.78 -21.41
N MET A 193 8.19 9.52 -22.50
CA MET A 193 9.38 8.63 -22.44
C MET A 193 10.53 9.25 -21.63
N ASP A 194 10.68 10.57 -21.64
CA ASP A 194 11.78 11.27 -20.97
C ASP A 194 11.65 11.22 -19.43
N VAL A 195 10.44 11.13 -18.89
CA VAL A 195 10.19 10.99 -17.45
C VAL A 195 10.25 9.54 -16.95
N LEU A 196 10.22 8.56 -17.86
CA LEU A 196 10.26 7.13 -17.54
C LEU A 196 11.70 6.60 -17.53
N ALA A 197 12.02 5.71 -16.60
CA ALA A 197 13.25 4.93 -16.69
C ALA A 197 13.16 3.97 -17.89
N PRO A 198 14.28 3.68 -18.60
CA PRO A 198 14.28 2.80 -19.77
C PRO A 198 13.70 1.41 -19.51
N ASP A 199 13.88 0.89 -18.31
CA ASP A 199 13.42 -0.41 -17.81
C ASP A 199 12.18 -0.32 -16.92
N ALA A 200 11.46 0.81 -16.96
CA ALA A 200 10.25 1.01 -16.17
C ALA A 200 9.22 -0.11 -16.38
N VAL A 201 8.44 -0.37 -15.34
CA VAL A 201 7.39 -1.39 -15.33
C VAL A 201 6.04 -0.76 -15.01
N LEU A 202 5.03 -1.05 -15.83
CA LEU A 202 3.65 -0.68 -15.53
C LEU A 202 2.85 -1.93 -15.16
N LEU A 203 2.15 -1.85 -14.03
CA LEU A 203 1.15 -2.82 -13.62
C LEU A 203 -0.23 -2.16 -13.60
N SER A 204 -1.24 -2.88 -14.08
CA SER A 204 -2.61 -2.38 -14.15
C SER A 204 -3.58 -3.42 -13.62
N ASP A 205 -4.40 -3.02 -12.65
CA ASP A 205 -5.40 -3.86 -12.01
C ASP A 205 -6.82 -3.42 -12.39
N GLY A 206 -7.49 -4.20 -13.22
CA GLY A 206 -8.88 -3.99 -13.62
C GLY A 206 -9.86 -5.00 -13.02
N GLY A 207 -9.38 -5.96 -12.22
CA GLY A 207 -10.21 -7.00 -11.60
C GLY A 207 -10.93 -7.92 -12.58
N GLY A 208 -10.56 -7.91 -13.87
CA GLY A 208 -11.29 -8.59 -14.94
C GLY A 208 -12.63 -7.93 -15.31
N LYS A 209 -12.99 -6.81 -14.68
CA LYS A 209 -14.26 -6.09 -14.87
C LYS A 209 -14.16 -4.92 -15.83
N VAL A 210 -12.96 -4.32 -15.91
CA VAL A 210 -12.64 -3.20 -16.81
C VAL A 210 -11.38 -3.47 -17.60
N VAL A 211 -11.21 -2.73 -18.70
CA VAL A 211 -10.02 -2.85 -19.55
C VAL A 211 -8.77 -2.45 -18.77
N ALA A 212 -7.81 -3.36 -18.67
CA ALA A 212 -6.53 -3.18 -18.01
C ALA A 212 -5.48 -4.08 -18.68
N ALA A 213 -4.20 -3.79 -18.49
CA ALA A 213 -3.13 -4.65 -18.96
C ALA A 213 -3.11 -5.95 -18.15
N ARG A 214 -3.34 -7.09 -18.81
CA ARG A 214 -3.35 -8.42 -18.15
C ARG A 214 -1.95 -8.92 -17.78
N LYS A 215 -0.90 -8.31 -18.30
CA LYS A 215 0.51 -8.61 -18.04
C LYS A 215 1.25 -7.31 -17.78
N PRO A 216 2.39 -7.34 -17.07
CA PRO A 216 3.24 -6.17 -16.94
C PRO A 216 3.60 -5.58 -18.32
N VAL A 217 3.54 -4.26 -18.45
CA VAL A 217 4.05 -3.54 -19.62
C VAL A 217 5.47 -3.08 -19.27
N LEU A 218 6.43 -3.44 -20.10
CA LEU A 218 7.85 -3.24 -19.81
C LEU A 218 8.47 -2.23 -20.76
N GLY A 219 9.25 -1.32 -20.21
CA GLY A 219 10.04 -0.31 -20.93
C GLY A 219 9.26 0.96 -21.26
N ALA A 220 10.00 2.08 -21.27
CA ALA A 220 9.44 3.44 -21.42
C ALA A 220 8.54 3.59 -22.65
N ALA A 221 8.98 3.14 -23.84
CA ALA A 221 8.23 3.29 -25.08
C ALA A 221 6.89 2.52 -25.06
N ALA A 222 6.89 1.28 -24.55
CA ALA A 222 5.66 0.48 -24.46
C ALA A 222 4.68 1.07 -23.43
N ILE A 223 5.19 1.57 -22.30
CA ILE A 223 4.40 2.22 -21.25
C ILE A 223 3.79 3.51 -21.79
N ALA A 224 4.59 4.37 -22.44
CA ALA A 224 4.12 5.63 -23.01
C ALA A 224 3.01 5.39 -24.03
N GLY A 225 3.20 4.47 -24.99
CA GLY A 225 2.18 4.11 -25.96
C GLY A 225 0.91 3.52 -25.33
N PHE A 226 1.04 2.76 -24.25
CA PHE A 226 -0.11 2.22 -23.50
C PHE A 226 -0.89 3.34 -22.78
N LEU A 227 -0.19 4.24 -22.09
CA LEU A 227 -0.81 5.35 -21.33
C LEU A 227 -1.54 6.34 -22.25
N LEU A 228 -0.92 6.74 -23.37
CA LEU A 228 -1.55 7.65 -24.33
C LEU A 228 -2.82 7.04 -24.95
N ARG A 229 -2.81 5.75 -25.23
CA ARG A 229 -4.01 5.03 -25.70
C ARG A 229 -5.13 5.02 -24.65
N ILE A 230 -4.80 4.82 -23.37
CA ILE A 230 -5.80 4.84 -22.30
C ILE A 230 -6.32 6.27 -22.08
N ALA A 231 -5.44 7.27 -22.07
CA ALA A 231 -5.82 8.66 -21.91
C ALA A 231 -6.82 9.10 -23.00
N GLY A 232 -6.63 8.63 -24.25
CA GLY A 232 -7.56 8.85 -25.35
C GLY A 232 -8.96 8.21 -25.18
N THR A 233 -9.10 7.29 -24.22
CA THR A 233 -10.40 6.65 -23.87
C THR A 233 -11.00 7.20 -22.57
N ALA A 234 -10.46 8.31 -22.04
CA ALA A 234 -10.94 8.91 -20.81
C ALA A 234 -12.41 9.32 -20.91
N VAL A 235 -13.15 9.15 -19.82
CA VAL A 235 -14.57 9.54 -19.75
C VAL A 235 -14.66 11.06 -19.92
N PRO A 236 -15.49 11.58 -20.85
CA PRO A 236 -15.70 13.00 -21.00
C PRO A 236 -16.13 13.64 -19.66
N GLY A 237 -15.45 14.74 -19.28
CA GLY A 237 -15.73 15.43 -18.01
C GLY A 237 -15.05 14.79 -16.77
N ALA A 238 -14.15 13.83 -16.95
CA ALA A 238 -13.37 13.30 -15.85
C ALA A 238 -12.48 14.38 -15.22
N ARG A 239 -12.46 14.45 -13.90
CA ARG A 239 -11.55 15.31 -13.13
C ARG A 239 -10.30 14.52 -12.79
N VAL A 240 -9.15 15.06 -13.13
CA VAL A 240 -7.84 14.49 -12.84
C VAL A 240 -7.11 15.41 -11.87
N GLY A 241 -6.68 14.88 -10.76
CA GLY A 241 -5.95 15.64 -9.74
C GLY A 241 -4.96 14.79 -8.99
N ILE A 242 -4.01 15.43 -8.31
CA ILE A 242 -3.12 14.80 -7.36
C ILE A 242 -3.77 14.88 -5.98
N GLY A 243 -3.75 13.78 -5.25
CA GLY A 243 -4.33 13.69 -3.92
C GLY A 243 -3.72 12.58 -3.08
N PRO A 244 -4.06 12.53 -1.77
CA PRO A 244 -3.56 11.52 -0.84
C PRO A 244 -3.89 10.11 -1.32
N LEU A 245 -2.85 9.27 -1.40
CA LEU A 245 -2.96 7.86 -1.79
C LEU A 245 -2.00 7.03 -0.91
N ASN A 246 -2.56 6.21 -0.02
CA ASN A 246 -1.80 5.54 1.03
C ASN A 246 -0.96 6.57 1.84
N GLY A 247 0.26 6.27 2.23
CA GLY A 247 1.17 7.19 2.92
C GLY A 247 1.87 8.21 2.01
N GLY A 248 1.39 8.44 0.79
CA GLY A 248 1.97 9.37 -0.17
C GLY A 248 0.93 10.10 -1.00
N GLN A 249 1.29 10.43 -2.23
CA GLN A 249 0.43 11.09 -3.21
C GLN A 249 0.25 10.21 -4.45
N GLY A 250 -0.86 10.38 -5.14
CA GLY A 250 -1.15 9.72 -6.39
C GLY A 250 -2.07 10.56 -7.27
N ILE A 251 -2.20 10.16 -8.52
CA ILE A 251 -3.19 10.77 -9.42
C ILE A 251 -4.52 10.06 -9.21
N LEU A 252 -5.55 10.84 -8.96
CA LEU A 252 -6.92 10.40 -8.76
C LEU A 252 -7.77 10.88 -9.93
N VAL A 253 -8.48 9.96 -10.58
CA VAL A 253 -9.37 10.28 -11.71
C VAL A 253 -10.80 9.99 -11.30
N HIS A 254 -11.63 11.02 -11.28
CA HIS A 254 -13.05 10.92 -10.92
C HIS A 254 -13.95 11.20 -12.14
N ALA A 255 -15.00 10.39 -12.27
CA ALA A 255 -16.13 10.67 -13.15
C ALA A 255 -17.35 11.02 -12.29
N GLY A 256 -17.72 12.31 -12.26
CA GLY A 256 -18.63 12.82 -11.23
C GLY A 256 -17.99 12.66 -9.84
N ASP A 257 -18.72 12.02 -8.92
CA ASP A 257 -18.23 11.73 -7.56
C ASP A 257 -17.58 10.34 -7.42
N ARG A 258 -17.53 9.57 -8.49
CA ARG A 258 -16.97 8.22 -8.48
C ARG A 258 -15.49 8.22 -8.85
N LEU A 259 -14.66 7.63 -8.01
CA LEU A 259 -13.26 7.34 -8.32
C LEU A 259 -13.18 6.21 -9.35
N GLU A 260 -12.57 6.46 -10.50
CA GLU A 260 -12.47 5.53 -11.65
C GLU A 260 -11.08 4.93 -11.82
N LEU A 261 -10.07 5.67 -11.35
CA LEU A 261 -8.66 5.26 -11.50
C LEU A 261 -7.83 5.92 -10.42
N THR A 262 -6.90 5.15 -9.86
CA THR A 262 -5.75 5.70 -9.13
C THR A 262 -4.48 5.35 -9.87
N VAL A 263 -3.51 6.27 -9.88
CA VAL A 263 -2.17 6.06 -10.40
C VAL A 263 -1.15 6.44 -9.35
N ALA A 264 -0.26 5.52 -9.03
CA ALA A 264 0.93 5.79 -8.24
C ALA A 264 2.19 5.57 -9.08
N VAL A 265 3.24 6.31 -8.78
CA VAL A 265 4.54 6.15 -9.41
C VAL A 265 5.61 5.81 -8.37
N GLY A 266 6.54 4.95 -8.76
CA GLY A 266 7.78 4.71 -8.01
C GLY A 266 8.95 5.27 -8.80
N THR A 267 9.92 5.88 -8.12
CA THR A 267 11.13 6.45 -8.74
C THR A 267 12.34 5.57 -8.56
N ASP A 268 13.34 5.73 -9.42
CA ASP A 268 14.69 5.20 -9.25
C ASP A 268 15.55 6.22 -8.47
N GLY A 269 16.78 5.83 -8.11
CA GLY A 269 17.72 6.74 -7.43
C GLY A 269 18.21 7.94 -8.27
N GLN A 270 17.65 8.14 -9.48
CA GLN A 270 17.93 9.27 -10.37
C GLN A 270 16.69 10.16 -10.60
N GLY A 271 15.62 9.92 -9.84
CA GLY A 271 14.37 10.66 -9.94
C GLY A 271 13.49 10.29 -11.16
N ARG A 272 13.86 9.27 -11.96
CA ARG A 272 13.04 8.80 -13.07
C ARG A 272 12.02 7.79 -12.58
N ILE A 273 10.87 7.71 -13.25
CA ILE A 273 9.80 6.79 -12.91
C ILE A 273 10.18 5.37 -13.36
N SER A 274 10.44 4.51 -12.40
CA SER A 274 10.74 3.09 -12.58
C SER A 274 9.52 2.18 -12.47
N GLY A 275 8.45 2.64 -11.82
CA GLY A 275 7.19 1.91 -11.65
C GLY A 275 5.96 2.79 -11.86
N VAL A 276 4.96 2.27 -12.57
CA VAL A 276 3.65 2.91 -12.74
C VAL A 276 2.57 1.90 -12.35
N TYR A 277 1.73 2.26 -11.39
CA TYR A 277 0.74 1.35 -10.79
C TYR A 277 -0.66 1.93 -10.94
N LEU A 278 -1.49 1.28 -11.76
CA LEU A 278 -2.86 1.71 -12.06
C LEU A 278 -3.86 0.77 -11.42
N VAL A 279 -4.78 1.31 -10.63
CA VAL A 279 -5.94 0.55 -10.15
C VAL A 279 -7.21 1.13 -10.78
N ARG A 280 -7.92 0.29 -11.51
CA ARG A 280 -9.21 0.57 -12.14
C ARG A 280 -10.30 -0.40 -11.69
N ASN A 281 -9.96 -1.38 -10.86
CA ASN A 281 -10.92 -2.36 -10.38
C ASN A 281 -12.01 -1.68 -9.53
N PRO A 282 -13.29 -1.67 -9.98
CA PRO A 282 -14.36 -0.98 -9.27
C PRO A 282 -14.62 -1.55 -7.86
N ASP A 283 -14.30 -2.82 -7.61
CA ASP A 283 -14.45 -3.40 -6.27
C ASP A 283 -13.45 -2.81 -5.27
N LYS A 284 -12.27 -2.37 -5.75
CA LYS A 284 -11.24 -1.73 -4.93
C LYS A 284 -11.42 -0.22 -4.82
N LEU A 285 -12.01 0.41 -5.85
CA LEU A 285 -12.22 1.85 -5.88
C LEU A 285 -13.54 2.25 -5.21
N GLY A 286 -14.55 1.37 -5.21
CA GLY A 286 -15.85 1.63 -4.59
C GLY A 286 -15.83 1.67 -3.06
N THR A 287 -14.85 1.06 -2.43
CA THR A 287 -14.59 1.15 -0.98
C THR A 287 -13.81 2.40 -0.60
N ALA A 288 -13.01 2.94 -1.53
CA ALA A 288 -12.28 4.18 -1.32
C ALA A 288 -13.17 5.43 -1.27
N ALA A 289 -14.39 5.36 -1.82
CA ALA A 289 -15.34 6.48 -1.92
C ALA A 289 -16.52 6.42 -0.94
N ARG A 290 -16.56 5.41 -0.06
CA ARG A 290 -17.65 5.25 0.90
C ARG A 290 -17.13 5.29 2.33
N HIS A 291 -16.96 6.48 2.87
CA HIS A 291 -17.05 6.71 4.35
C HIS A 291 -16.85 8.18 4.62
#